data_5c36d739ec5d36c87ed8699f0f366490
#
_entry.id   5c36d739ec5d36c87ed8699f0f366490
#
_cell.length_a   1.000
_cell.length_b   1.000
_cell.length_c   1.000
_cell.angle_alpha   90.00
_cell.angle_beta   90.00
_cell.angle_gamma   90.00
#
_symmetry.space_group_name_H-M   'P 1'
#
loop_
_entity.id
_entity.type
_entity.pdbx_description
1 polymer ?
#
loop_
_entity_poly.entity_id
_entity_poly.type
_entity_poly.pdbx_seq_one_letter_code
_entity_poly.pdbx_strand_id
1 'polypeptide(L)'
;MAARGARRTIGVMTNFRVVICGGGIAAVEGLLRLRRLAGDAVDVELVAPADELVYRPLAVREPFAWGAARRYPLRRIARDGHADWVKDALEWVDPDARVVHTAEGRRVEYDALLVAVGARQVDAYKHVATFHDAEADAVYHGIVQDVEGGYTRRLAFVQPVGPVWPLPLYELALMTAERARSMDIRDLELSLVTPEPRPLAAFGNGVSDVVTSRLERAGIRVFTNSLAKVPAARRLLIQPQGVELEDQRIVAMPRIAGPAIRGLPGGGAHGFLPIDKHCAVPGTGGRVFAAGDVANYPIKHGGLGAQMADAAAAAIAVLAGAQERAPAFNPVIRGKLLTGADPVYMSAHPVGAESFESEVFEEPPWPADDKVVAEELGPYLASFDEAGTAATR
;
A
#
# COMPACT_ATOMS: atom_id res chain seq x y z
N MET A 1 0.35 -65.40 32.18
CA MET A 1 0.80 -64.02 32.28
C MET A 1 0.70 -63.36 30.90
N ALA A 2 -0.32 -62.59 30.69
CA ALA A 2 -0.58 -61.92 29.39
C ALA A 2 -0.18 -60.45 29.50
N ALA A 3 0.83 -60.06 28.70
CA ALA A 3 1.29 -58.69 28.60
C ALA A 3 0.27 -57.88 27.79
N ARG A 4 -0.41 -56.92 28.42
CA ARG A 4 -1.24 -55.92 27.75
C ARG A 4 -0.34 -54.88 27.10
N GLY A 5 -0.25 -54.92 25.78
CA GLY A 5 0.35 -53.87 24.99
C GLY A 5 -0.50 -52.61 25.06
N ALA A 6 0.04 -51.53 25.65
CA ALA A 6 -0.56 -50.21 25.62
C ALA A 6 -0.47 -49.67 24.17
N ARG A 7 -1.60 -49.60 23.49
CA ARG A 7 -1.73 -48.80 22.25
C ARG A 7 -1.55 -47.34 22.60
N ARG A 8 -0.41 -46.75 22.21
CA ARG A 8 -0.26 -45.29 22.14
C ARG A 8 -1.24 -44.79 21.08
N THR A 9 -2.28 -44.10 21.51
CA THR A 9 -3.15 -43.31 20.67
C THR A 9 -2.26 -42.19 20.16
N ILE A 10 -1.90 -42.20 18.87
CA ILE A 10 -1.28 -41.06 18.21
C ILE A 10 -2.42 -40.05 18.10
N GLY A 11 -2.44 -39.08 19.02
CA GLY A 11 -3.29 -37.88 18.89
C GLY A 11 -2.91 -37.20 17.59
N VAL A 12 -3.88 -36.99 16.73
CA VAL A 12 -3.73 -36.11 15.55
C VAL A 12 -3.38 -34.75 16.14
N MET A 13 -2.11 -34.38 16.04
CA MET A 13 -1.68 -33.01 16.36
C MET A 13 -2.34 -32.13 15.29
N THR A 14 -3.38 -31.40 15.65
CA THR A 14 -3.93 -30.37 14.80
C THR A 14 -2.89 -29.25 14.69
N ASN A 15 -2.46 -28.93 13.47
CA ASN A 15 -1.55 -27.84 13.22
C ASN A 15 -2.16 -26.51 13.72
N PHE A 16 -1.29 -25.55 14.01
CA PHE A 16 -1.69 -24.20 14.40
C PHE A 16 -2.37 -23.51 13.22
N ARG A 17 -3.65 -23.15 13.35
CA ARG A 17 -4.47 -22.58 12.27
C ARG A 17 -4.26 -21.08 12.17
N VAL A 18 -3.85 -20.61 11.00
CA VAL A 18 -3.68 -19.19 10.70
C VAL A 18 -4.64 -18.77 9.59
N VAL A 19 -5.43 -17.73 9.84
CA VAL A 19 -6.26 -17.10 8.82
C VAL A 19 -5.61 -15.79 8.41
N ILE A 20 -5.43 -15.58 7.10
CA ILE A 20 -4.97 -14.32 6.52
C ILE A 20 -6.12 -13.73 5.73
N CYS A 21 -6.63 -12.56 6.14
CA CYS A 21 -7.69 -11.86 5.43
C CYS A 21 -7.12 -10.73 4.59
N GLY A 22 -7.22 -10.86 3.26
CA GLY A 22 -6.73 -9.90 2.27
C GLY A 22 -6.01 -10.58 1.11
N GLY A 23 -5.86 -9.88 -0.01
CA GLY A 23 -5.17 -10.37 -1.22
C GLY A 23 -4.15 -9.36 -1.77
N GLY A 24 -3.80 -8.34 -0.97
CA GLY A 24 -2.82 -7.31 -1.33
C GLY A 24 -1.40 -7.65 -0.89
N ILE A 25 -0.50 -6.66 -1.04
CA ILE A 25 0.94 -6.78 -0.75
C ILE A 25 1.20 -7.34 0.65
N ALA A 26 0.59 -6.77 1.69
CA ALA A 26 0.80 -7.21 3.07
C ALA A 26 0.28 -8.63 3.34
N ALA A 27 -0.83 -9.04 2.72
CA ALA A 27 -1.36 -10.38 2.87
C ALA A 27 -0.42 -11.44 2.25
N VAL A 28 0.04 -11.18 1.04
CA VAL A 28 0.92 -12.12 0.32
C VAL A 28 2.31 -12.15 0.95
N GLU A 29 2.89 -11.00 1.32
CA GLU A 29 4.15 -10.99 2.09
C GLU A 29 4.02 -11.80 3.38
N GLY A 30 2.94 -11.56 4.16
CA GLY A 30 2.69 -12.29 5.40
C GLY A 30 2.54 -13.80 5.20
N LEU A 31 1.87 -14.23 4.13
CA LEU A 31 1.75 -15.64 3.77
C LEU A 31 3.13 -16.25 3.48
N LEU A 32 3.90 -15.64 2.58
CA LEU A 32 5.20 -16.15 2.16
C LEU A 32 6.20 -16.16 3.34
N ARG A 33 6.22 -15.08 4.12
CA ARG A 33 7.05 -14.96 5.31
C ARG A 33 6.69 -16.01 6.37
N LEU A 34 5.40 -16.18 6.64
CA LEU A 34 4.95 -17.18 7.61
C LEU A 34 5.34 -18.61 7.16
N ARG A 35 5.18 -18.91 5.89
CA ARG A 35 5.59 -20.21 5.34
C ARG A 35 7.09 -20.43 5.50
N ARG A 36 7.91 -19.42 5.26
CA ARG A 36 9.35 -19.48 5.46
C ARG A 36 9.75 -19.69 6.93
N LEU A 37 9.04 -19.04 7.87
CA LEU A 37 9.37 -19.08 9.30
C LEU A 37 8.82 -20.31 10.03
N ALA A 38 7.64 -20.78 9.65
CA ALA A 38 6.91 -21.81 10.37
C ALA A 38 6.76 -23.13 9.59
N GLY A 39 6.98 -23.12 8.27
CA GLY A 39 6.89 -24.34 7.44
C GLY A 39 5.55 -25.05 7.63
N ASP A 40 5.59 -26.36 7.86
CA ASP A 40 4.40 -27.20 8.05
C ASP A 40 3.85 -27.16 9.48
N ALA A 41 4.40 -26.33 10.40
CA ALA A 41 3.85 -26.17 11.74
C ALA A 41 2.53 -25.39 11.76
N VAL A 42 2.17 -24.73 10.65
CA VAL A 42 0.95 -23.94 10.50
C VAL A 42 0.12 -24.40 9.30
N ASP A 43 -1.20 -24.43 9.47
CA ASP A 43 -2.15 -24.51 8.39
C ASP A 43 -2.68 -23.12 8.09
N VAL A 44 -2.58 -22.67 6.84
CA VAL A 44 -2.93 -21.30 6.44
C VAL A 44 -4.15 -21.29 5.54
N GLU A 45 -5.15 -20.48 5.88
CA GLU A 45 -6.30 -20.15 5.02
C GLU A 45 -6.22 -18.68 4.60
N LEU A 46 -6.15 -18.42 3.28
CA LEU A 46 -6.14 -17.09 2.69
C LEU A 46 -7.55 -16.71 2.25
N VAL A 47 -8.17 -15.76 2.92
CA VAL A 47 -9.52 -15.26 2.61
C VAL A 47 -9.39 -13.95 1.85
N ALA A 48 -9.73 -13.93 0.57
CA ALA A 48 -9.62 -12.74 -0.28
C ALA A 48 -10.72 -12.73 -1.35
N PRO A 49 -11.44 -11.59 -1.55
CA PRO A 49 -12.53 -11.50 -2.53
C PRO A 49 -12.03 -11.40 -3.97
N ALA A 50 -10.81 -10.94 -4.20
CA ALA A 50 -10.21 -10.78 -5.52
C ALA A 50 -9.62 -12.10 -6.03
N ASP A 51 -9.58 -12.28 -7.36
CA ASP A 51 -8.89 -13.39 -8.01
C ASP A 51 -7.39 -13.15 -8.16
N GLU A 52 -6.97 -11.87 -8.09
CA GLU A 52 -5.60 -11.46 -8.41
C GLU A 52 -5.06 -10.46 -7.38
N LEU A 53 -3.77 -10.58 -7.09
CA LEU A 53 -2.97 -9.49 -6.54
C LEU A 53 -2.69 -8.49 -7.67
N VAL A 54 -3.18 -7.26 -7.53
CA VAL A 54 -2.85 -6.15 -8.43
C VAL A 54 -1.69 -5.36 -7.83
N TYR A 55 -0.56 -5.28 -8.55
CA TYR A 55 0.61 -4.51 -8.11
C TYR A 55 0.42 -3.02 -8.40
N ARG A 56 -0.47 -2.39 -7.63
CA ARG A 56 -0.97 -1.01 -7.79
C ARG A 56 0.09 0.10 -7.79
N PRO A 57 1.27 -0.02 -7.14
CA PRO A 57 2.27 1.04 -7.16
C PRO A 57 2.70 1.49 -8.56
N LEU A 58 2.50 0.67 -9.59
CA LEU A 58 2.78 1.00 -11.00
C LEU A 58 1.58 1.58 -11.76
N ALA A 59 0.38 1.63 -11.17
CA ALA A 59 -0.83 2.12 -11.83
C ALA A 59 -0.73 3.58 -12.30
N VAL A 60 0.11 4.40 -11.65
CA VAL A 60 0.37 5.79 -12.08
C VAL A 60 0.93 5.92 -13.50
N ARG A 61 1.45 4.83 -14.11
CA ARG A 61 2.00 4.80 -15.48
C ARG A 61 0.94 4.52 -16.53
N GLU A 62 -0.19 3.90 -16.13
CA GLU A 62 -1.25 3.46 -17.05
C GLU A 62 -1.82 4.62 -17.87
N PRO A 63 -2.17 5.77 -17.27
CA PRO A 63 -2.74 6.90 -18.01
C PRO A 63 -1.85 7.46 -19.13
N PHE A 64 -0.53 7.25 -19.04
CA PHE A 64 0.45 7.69 -20.02
C PHE A 64 0.79 6.62 -21.06
N ALA A 65 0.14 5.45 -20.98
CA ALA A 65 0.49 4.26 -21.77
C ALA A 65 1.97 3.81 -21.61
N TRP A 66 2.59 4.08 -20.46
CA TRP A 66 3.98 3.71 -20.13
C TRP A 66 4.10 2.38 -19.39
N GLY A 67 3.06 1.58 -19.41
CA GLY A 67 2.93 0.26 -18.83
C GLY A 67 1.68 0.15 -17.98
N ALA A 68 1.33 -1.09 -17.62
CA ALA A 68 0.17 -1.41 -16.78
C ALA A 68 0.60 -1.96 -15.41
N ALA A 69 -0.30 -1.90 -14.42
CA ALA A 69 -0.14 -2.60 -13.17
C ALA A 69 -0.09 -4.11 -13.41
N ARG A 70 0.93 -4.76 -12.87
CA ARG A 70 1.06 -6.22 -12.98
C ARG A 70 -0.01 -6.91 -12.14
N ARG A 71 -0.49 -8.07 -12.64
CA ARG A 71 -1.53 -8.87 -12.01
C ARG A 71 -1.06 -10.30 -11.82
N TYR A 72 -1.28 -10.85 -10.65
CA TYR A 72 -0.80 -12.18 -10.27
C TYR A 72 -1.95 -12.98 -9.66
N PRO A 73 -2.28 -14.18 -10.20
CA PRO A 73 -3.39 -15.00 -9.71
C PRO A 73 -3.21 -15.44 -8.25
N LEU A 74 -4.11 -15.04 -7.36
CA LEU A 74 -4.06 -15.39 -5.93
C LEU A 74 -4.15 -16.90 -5.70
N ARG A 75 -4.89 -17.63 -6.53
CA ARG A 75 -4.93 -19.10 -6.45
C ARG A 75 -3.56 -19.74 -6.62
N ARG A 76 -2.71 -19.20 -7.52
CA ARG A 76 -1.35 -19.69 -7.69
C ARG A 76 -0.47 -19.30 -6.50
N ILE A 77 -0.57 -18.07 -6.05
CA ILE A 77 0.18 -17.58 -4.88
C ILE A 77 -0.15 -18.41 -3.64
N ALA A 78 -1.43 -18.67 -3.37
CA ALA A 78 -1.87 -19.50 -2.24
C ALA A 78 -1.31 -20.92 -2.33
N ARG A 79 -1.41 -21.56 -3.52
CA ARG A 79 -0.85 -22.88 -3.75
C ARG A 79 0.66 -22.92 -3.51
N ASP A 80 1.40 -21.96 -4.06
CA ASP A 80 2.86 -21.88 -3.94
C ASP A 80 3.27 -21.55 -2.47
N GLY A 81 2.42 -20.82 -1.72
CA GLY A 81 2.53 -20.57 -0.28
C GLY A 81 1.92 -21.68 0.59
N HIS A 82 1.49 -22.80 0.03
CA HIS A 82 0.85 -23.94 0.73
C HIS A 82 -0.34 -23.46 1.61
N ALA A 83 -1.19 -22.62 1.10
CA ALA A 83 -2.39 -22.12 1.76
C ALA A 83 -3.66 -22.50 0.99
N ASP A 84 -4.75 -22.73 1.73
CA ASP A 84 -6.07 -22.87 1.15
C ASP A 84 -6.62 -21.47 0.82
N TRP A 85 -6.99 -21.25 -0.45
CA TRP A 85 -7.58 -19.97 -0.86
C TRP A 85 -9.08 -20.03 -0.89
N VAL A 86 -9.70 -19.10 -0.13
CA VAL A 86 -11.14 -18.89 -0.06
C VAL A 86 -11.48 -17.55 -0.72
N LYS A 87 -12.24 -17.61 -1.82
CA LYS A 87 -12.73 -16.41 -2.52
C LYS A 87 -13.93 -15.84 -1.77
N ASP A 88 -13.66 -15.04 -0.74
CA ASP A 88 -14.66 -14.39 0.10
C ASP A 88 -14.05 -13.16 0.78
N ALA A 89 -14.86 -12.32 1.40
CA ALA A 89 -14.41 -11.13 2.11
C ALA A 89 -14.60 -11.26 3.62
N LEU A 90 -13.67 -10.72 4.39
CA LEU A 90 -13.86 -10.52 5.83
C LEU A 90 -15.02 -9.57 6.07
N GLU A 91 -16.03 -9.99 6.81
CA GLU A 91 -17.14 -9.15 7.25
C GLU A 91 -16.96 -8.66 8.70
N TRP A 92 -16.72 -9.57 9.64
CA TRP A 92 -16.46 -9.25 11.04
C TRP A 92 -15.68 -10.36 11.74
N VAL A 93 -15.14 -10.05 12.92
CA VAL A 93 -14.35 -10.98 13.74
C VAL A 93 -14.97 -11.13 15.12
N ASP A 94 -15.01 -12.36 15.62
CA ASP A 94 -15.25 -12.66 17.01
C ASP A 94 -13.90 -13.06 17.65
N PRO A 95 -13.20 -12.13 18.33
CA PRO A 95 -11.88 -12.42 18.88
C PRO A 95 -11.93 -13.34 20.09
N ASP A 96 -13.04 -13.38 20.83
CA ASP A 96 -13.19 -14.24 22.00
C ASP A 96 -13.43 -15.70 21.59
N ALA A 97 -14.29 -15.92 20.58
CA ALA A 97 -14.51 -17.23 19.98
C ALA A 97 -13.41 -17.64 19.00
N ARG A 98 -12.52 -16.71 18.59
CA ARG A 98 -11.49 -16.89 17.54
C ARG A 98 -12.08 -17.34 16.21
N VAL A 99 -13.09 -16.62 15.74
CA VAL A 99 -13.79 -16.89 14.48
C VAL A 99 -13.80 -15.67 13.58
N VAL A 100 -13.42 -15.85 12.34
CA VAL A 100 -13.68 -14.92 11.25
C VAL A 100 -15.04 -15.25 10.64
N HIS A 101 -15.87 -14.23 10.46
CA HIS A 101 -17.12 -14.34 9.70
C HIS A 101 -16.92 -13.63 8.36
N THR A 102 -17.27 -14.33 7.28
CA THR A 102 -17.12 -13.84 5.92
C THR A 102 -18.44 -13.30 5.37
N ALA A 103 -18.35 -12.52 4.30
CA ALA A 103 -19.53 -11.91 3.65
C ALA A 103 -20.53 -12.95 3.09
N GLU A 104 -20.05 -14.14 2.68
CA GLU A 104 -20.89 -15.24 2.23
C GLU A 104 -21.41 -16.13 3.40
N GLY A 105 -21.19 -15.72 4.66
CA GLY A 105 -21.69 -16.39 5.86
C GLY A 105 -20.87 -17.58 6.33
N ARG A 106 -19.63 -17.77 5.85
CA ARG A 106 -18.74 -18.81 6.38
C ARG A 106 -18.20 -18.39 7.76
N ARG A 107 -17.88 -19.39 8.55
CA ARG A 107 -17.22 -19.25 9.85
C ARG A 107 -15.88 -19.97 9.77
N VAL A 108 -14.79 -19.22 9.91
CA VAL A 108 -13.43 -19.73 9.84
C VAL A 108 -12.77 -19.57 11.21
N GLU A 109 -12.46 -20.67 11.86
CA GLU A 109 -11.80 -20.67 13.16
C GLU A 109 -10.28 -20.46 12.99
N TYR A 110 -9.65 -19.74 13.93
CA TYR A 110 -8.22 -19.48 13.90
C TYR A 110 -7.56 -19.62 15.27
N ASP A 111 -6.27 -19.94 15.28
CA ASP A 111 -5.39 -19.80 16.42
C ASP A 111 -4.63 -18.47 16.36
N ALA A 112 -4.38 -17.95 15.14
CA ALA A 112 -3.96 -16.58 14.89
C ALA A 112 -4.61 -16.02 13.61
N LEU A 113 -4.88 -14.72 13.58
CA LEU A 113 -5.48 -13.99 12.46
C LEU A 113 -4.57 -12.85 12.03
N LEU A 114 -4.24 -12.78 10.73
CA LEU A 114 -3.62 -11.60 10.11
C LEU A 114 -4.67 -10.85 9.27
N VAL A 115 -5.01 -9.64 9.69
CA VAL A 115 -5.91 -8.73 8.96
C VAL A 115 -5.07 -7.84 8.04
N ALA A 116 -5.17 -8.05 6.74
CA ALA A 116 -4.43 -7.31 5.70
C ALA A 116 -5.34 -6.88 4.55
N VAL A 117 -6.59 -6.48 4.89
CA VAL A 117 -7.66 -6.13 3.94
C VAL A 117 -7.47 -4.75 3.29
N GLY A 118 -6.41 -4.02 3.64
CA GLY A 118 -6.16 -2.68 3.14
C GLY A 118 -7.10 -1.63 3.73
N ALA A 119 -7.29 -0.55 2.98
CA ALA A 119 -8.13 0.57 3.36
C ALA A 119 -8.99 1.03 2.16
N ARG A 120 -9.97 1.89 2.42
CA ARG A 120 -10.86 2.45 1.40
C ARG A 120 -10.33 3.79 0.93
N GLN A 121 -10.37 4.03 -0.36
CA GLN A 121 -10.14 5.33 -0.97
C GLN A 121 -11.47 6.09 -1.02
N VAL A 122 -11.46 7.34 -0.56
CA VAL A 122 -12.65 8.19 -0.46
C VAL A 122 -12.37 9.54 -1.10
N ASP A 123 -13.25 10.01 -1.94
CA ASP A 123 -13.14 11.33 -2.57
C ASP A 123 -13.04 12.44 -1.52
N ALA A 124 -12.03 13.28 -1.67
CA ALA A 124 -11.78 14.39 -0.76
C ALA A 124 -12.56 15.65 -1.15
N TYR A 125 -12.85 15.81 -2.44
CA TYR A 125 -13.48 17.00 -3.00
C TYR A 125 -14.55 16.64 -4.02
N LYS A 126 -15.52 17.53 -4.20
CA LYS A 126 -16.44 17.52 -5.33
C LYS A 126 -15.81 18.27 -6.52
N HIS A 127 -16.27 18.00 -7.72
CA HIS A 127 -15.87 18.70 -8.95
C HIS A 127 -14.39 18.57 -9.34
N VAL A 128 -13.73 17.52 -8.90
CA VAL A 128 -12.35 17.17 -9.26
C VAL A 128 -12.27 15.75 -9.83
N ALA A 129 -11.22 15.47 -10.56
CA ALA A 129 -10.85 14.08 -10.87
C ALA A 129 -10.07 13.52 -9.69
N THR A 130 -10.61 12.51 -9.00
CA THR A 130 -9.88 11.83 -7.92
C THR A 130 -9.09 10.67 -8.51
N PHE A 131 -7.79 10.61 -8.23
CA PHE A 131 -6.93 9.53 -8.69
C PHE A 131 -7.08 8.31 -7.80
N HIS A 132 -7.92 7.37 -8.18
CA HIS A 132 -8.01 6.04 -7.60
C HIS A 132 -7.08 5.10 -8.33
N ASP A 133 -6.19 4.41 -7.62
CA ASP A 133 -5.19 3.52 -8.21
C ASP A 133 -5.81 2.30 -8.95
N ALA A 134 -7.03 1.91 -8.57
CA ALA A 134 -7.77 0.84 -9.24
C ALA A 134 -8.39 1.28 -10.57
N GLU A 135 -8.57 2.59 -10.79
CA GLU A 135 -9.21 3.20 -11.95
C GLU A 135 -8.32 4.28 -12.58
N ALA A 136 -7.00 4.19 -12.37
CA ALA A 136 -6.03 5.20 -12.75
C ALA A 136 -6.14 5.59 -14.23
N ASP A 137 -6.21 4.60 -15.12
CA ASP A 137 -6.34 4.82 -16.55
C ASP A 137 -7.69 5.48 -16.92
N ALA A 138 -8.79 4.96 -16.39
CA ALA A 138 -10.14 5.46 -16.71
C ALA A 138 -10.33 6.94 -16.36
N VAL A 139 -9.71 7.40 -15.27
CA VAL A 139 -9.88 8.78 -14.77
C VAL A 139 -8.85 9.73 -15.38
N TYR A 140 -7.59 9.31 -15.45
CA TYR A 140 -6.49 10.23 -15.76
C TYR A 140 -6.05 10.20 -17.23
N HIS A 141 -6.26 9.11 -17.96
CA HIS A 141 -5.89 9.01 -19.39
C HIS A 141 -6.55 10.10 -20.23
N GLY A 142 -7.85 10.37 -20.03
CA GLY A 142 -8.54 11.45 -20.72
C GLY A 142 -7.96 12.83 -20.42
N ILE A 143 -7.43 13.06 -19.21
CA ILE A 143 -6.74 14.31 -18.87
C ILE A 143 -5.41 14.44 -19.61
N VAL A 144 -4.65 13.35 -19.71
CA VAL A 144 -3.41 13.30 -20.50
C VAL A 144 -3.71 13.61 -21.96
N GLN A 145 -4.73 13.00 -22.56
CA GLN A 145 -5.17 13.29 -23.93
C GLN A 145 -5.63 14.74 -24.11
N ASP A 146 -6.35 15.33 -23.15
CA ASP A 146 -6.76 16.73 -23.18
C ASP A 146 -5.54 17.68 -23.15
N VAL A 147 -4.48 17.33 -22.42
CA VAL A 147 -3.19 18.06 -22.45
C VAL A 147 -2.52 17.92 -23.81
N GLU A 148 -2.40 16.72 -24.32
CA GLU A 148 -1.79 16.42 -25.62
C GLU A 148 -2.51 17.13 -26.77
N GLY A 149 -3.84 17.14 -26.75
CA GLY A 149 -4.69 17.79 -27.75
C GLY A 149 -4.81 19.32 -27.59
N GLY A 150 -4.25 19.91 -26.52
CA GLY A 150 -4.31 21.33 -26.26
C GLY A 150 -5.62 21.82 -25.65
N TYR A 151 -6.50 20.94 -25.24
CA TYR A 151 -7.79 21.28 -24.60
C TYR A 151 -7.62 21.64 -23.12
N THR A 152 -6.56 21.19 -22.47
CA THR A 152 -6.19 21.56 -21.10
C THR A 152 -4.82 22.24 -21.11
N ARG A 153 -4.78 23.49 -20.63
CA ARG A 153 -3.55 24.31 -20.50
C ARG A 153 -3.22 24.65 -19.05
N ARG A 154 -4.11 24.37 -18.13
CA ARG A 154 -3.93 24.62 -16.70
C ARG A 154 -4.39 23.41 -15.92
N LEU A 155 -3.46 22.78 -15.19
CA LEU A 155 -3.73 21.56 -14.42
C LEU A 155 -3.18 21.75 -13.00
N ALA A 156 -4.03 21.48 -12.00
CA ALA A 156 -3.67 21.55 -10.59
C ALA A 156 -3.75 20.17 -9.96
N PHE A 157 -2.70 19.79 -9.25
CA PHE A 157 -2.59 18.58 -8.43
C PHE A 157 -2.81 18.93 -6.97
N VAL A 158 -3.69 18.22 -6.28
CA VAL A 158 -4.12 18.59 -4.92
C VAL A 158 -3.98 17.39 -3.98
N GLN A 159 -3.22 17.60 -2.92
CA GLN A 159 -3.19 16.70 -1.77
C GLN A 159 -4.24 17.13 -0.74
N PRO A 160 -5.20 16.27 -0.38
CA PRO A 160 -6.15 16.57 0.68
C PRO A 160 -5.50 16.47 2.07
N VAL A 161 -6.16 17.09 3.06
CA VAL A 161 -5.82 16.90 4.48
C VAL A 161 -6.31 15.54 4.97
N GLY A 162 -5.55 14.91 5.85
CA GLY A 162 -5.86 13.63 6.48
C GLY A 162 -4.98 12.48 5.98
N PRO A 163 -5.33 11.24 6.27
CA PRO A 163 -4.56 10.08 5.80
C PRO A 163 -4.57 10.02 4.27
N VAL A 164 -3.38 10.10 3.70
CA VAL A 164 -3.13 10.05 2.26
C VAL A 164 -1.72 9.52 2.02
N TRP A 165 -1.50 8.86 0.88
CA TRP A 165 -0.17 8.58 0.39
C TRP A 165 0.15 9.55 -0.76
N PRO A 166 1.06 10.54 -0.56
CA PRO A 166 1.21 11.63 -1.50
C PRO A 166 2.07 11.31 -2.73
N LEU A 167 2.93 10.28 -2.68
CA LEU A 167 3.91 10.00 -3.75
C LEU A 167 3.29 9.98 -5.15
N PRO A 168 2.13 9.31 -5.40
CA PRO A 168 1.52 9.29 -6.74
C PRO A 168 1.16 10.68 -7.28
N LEU A 169 0.82 11.64 -6.40
CA LEU A 169 0.51 13.01 -6.84
C LEU A 169 1.73 13.70 -7.47
N TYR A 170 2.89 13.55 -6.83
CA TYR A 170 4.16 14.09 -7.34
C TYR A 170 4.58 13.39 -8.64
N GLU A 171 4.37 12.08 -8.72
CA GLU A 171 4.62 11.30 -9.92
C GLU A 171 3.75 11.76 -11.10
N LEU A 172 2.44 11.89 -10.88
CA LEU A 172 1.51 12.37 -11.91
C LEU A 172 1.90 13.76 -12.41
N ALA A 173 2.27 14.67 -11.50
CA ALA A 173 2.69 16.04 -11.86
C ALA A 173 3.96 16.03 -12.71
N LEU A 174 5.00 15.28 -12.29
CA LEU A 174 6.27 15.19 -13.00
C LEU A 174 6.12 14.47 -14.35
N MET A 175 5.39 13.35 -14.39
CA MET A 175 5.14 12.60 -15.62
C MET A 175 4.31 13.41 -16.63
N THR A 176 3.36 14.24 -16.16
CA THR A 176 2.60 15.14 -17.04
C THR A 176 3.49 16.24 -17.62
N ALA A 177 4.38 16.81 -16.79
CA ALA A 177 5.36 17.78 -17.28
C ALA A 177 6.30 17.19 -18.31
N GLU A 178 6.80 15.97 -18.07
CA GLU A 178 7.67 15.25 -19.00
C GLU A 178 6.95 14.90 -20.30
N ARG A 179 5.68 14.48 -20.21
CA ARG A 179 4.85 14.21 -21.40
C ARG A 179 4.67 15.47 -22.24
N ALA A 180 4.33 16.59 -21.62
CA ALA A 180 4.19 17.89 -22.31
C ALA A 180 5.52 18.30 -22.96
N ARG A 181 6.65 18.17 -22.24
CA ARG A 181 7.99 18.47 -22.76
C ARG A 181 8.35 17.63 -23.98
N SER A 182 8.07 16.31 -23.92
CA SER A 182 8.36 15.38 -25.03
C SER A 182 7.54 15.65 -26.29
N MET A 183 6.41 16.36 -26.15
CA MET A 183 5.52 16.76 -27.25
C MET A 183 5.67 18.25 -27.64
N ASP A 184 6.68 18.96 -27.11
CA ASP A 184 6.93 20.39 -27.30
C ASP A 184 5.73 21.31 -26.93
N ILE A 185 4.93 20.89 -25.94
CA ILE A 185 3.82 21.68 -25.38
C ILE A 185 4.39 22.64 -24.35
N ARG A 186 4.46 23.93 -24.67
CA ARG A 186 5.17 24.94 -23.86
C ARG A 186 4.25 25.83 -23.03
N ASP A 187 2.95 25.82 -23.30
CA ASP A 187 1.94 26.68 -22.67
C ASP A 187 1.12 25.96 -21.59
N LEU A 188 1.60 24.80 -21.10
CA LEU A 188 0.99 24.09 -20.00
C LEU A 188 1.46 24.65 -18.66
N GLU A 189 0.53 25.14 -17.86
CA GLU A 189 0.77 25.59 -16.49
C GLU A 189 0.40 24.49 -15.49
N LEU A 190 1.37 24.04 -14.71
CA LEU A 190 1.17 23.01 -13.69
C LEU A 190 1.31 23.61 -12.29
N SER A 191 0.38 23.26 -11.41
CA SER A 191 0.41 23.65 -9.99
C SER A 191 0.23 22.42 -9.09
N LEU A 192 0.92 22.38 -7.95
CA LEU A 192 0.80 21.36 -6.93
C LEU A 192 0.50 22.02 -5.58
N VAL A 193 -0.57 21.60 -4.92
CA VAL A 193 -1.01 22.15 -3.63
C VAL A 193 -0.97 21.03 -2.59
N THR A 194 -0.20 21.25 -1.53
CA THR A 194 0.01 20.27 -0.47
C THR A 194 -0.03 20.89 0.92
N PRO A 195 -0.64 20.25 1.93
CA PRO A 195 -0.52 20.66 3.32
C PRO A 195 0.87 20.36 3.92
N GLU A 196 1.69 19.57 3.24
CA GLU A 196 3.05 19.27 3.70
C GLU A 196 3.90 20.55 3.80
N PRO A 197 4.77 20.69 4.81
CA PRO A 197 5.68 21.83 4.92
C PRO A 197 6.72 21.85 3.79
N ARG A 198 7.02 20.70 3.21
CA ARG A 198 7.95 20.50 2.09
C ARG A 198 7.47 19.30 1.25
N PRO A 199 7.79 19.24 -0.04
CA PRO A 199 7.42 18.11 -0.89
C PRO A 199 7.92 16.79 -0.33
N LEU A 200 7.04 15.79 -0.19
CA LEU A 200 7.32 14.45 0.36
C LEU A 200 8.02 14.50 1.74
N ALA A 201 7.53 15.35 2.64
CA ALA A 201 8.12 15.58 3.97
C ALA A 201 8.30 14.28 4.79
N ALA A 202 7.49 13.27 4.57
CA ALA A 202 7.61 11.96 5.21
C ALA A 202 8.95 11.24 4.92
N PHE A 203 9.67 11.64 3.87
CA PHE A 203 11.00 11.12 3.56
C PHE A 203 12.15 11.97 4.13
N GLY A 204 11.85 13.05 4.87
CA GLY A 204 12.85 13.94 5.44
C GLY A 204 13.40 15.00 4.48
N ASN A 205 14.24 15.88 5.01
CA ASN A 205 14.69 17.09 4.31
C ASN A 205 15.53 16.81 3.05
N GLY A 206 16.43 15.85 3.08
CA GLY A 206 17.28 15.54 1.93
C GLY A 206 16.49 15.12 0.69
N VAL A 207 15.48 14.28 0.89
CA VAL A 207 14.55 13.88 -0.19
C VAL A 207 13.70 15.07 -0.64
N SER A 208 13.18 15.87 0.31
CA SER A 208 12.38 17.05 -0.01
C SER A 208 13.14 18.06 -0.89
N ASP A 209 14.43 18.27 -0.64
CA ASP A 209 15.27 19.17 -1.45
C ASP A 209 15.42 18.68 -2.90
N VAL A 210 15.66 17.38 -3.08
CA VAL A 210 15.78 16.77 -4.41
C VAL A 210 14.45 16.84 -5.16
N VAL A 211 13.33 16.52 -4.50
CA VAL A 211 12.00 16.57 -5.10
C VAL A 211 11.61 18.00 -5.46
N THR A 212 11.88 18.98 -4.58
CA THR A 212 11.67 20.41 -4.86
C THR A 212 12.41 20.82 -6.12
N SER A 213 13.70 20.50 -6.22
CA SER A 213 14.51 20.80 -7.41
C SER A 213 13.99 20.15 -8.69
N ARG A 214 13.43 18.93 -8.61
CA ARG A 214 12.80 18.27 -9.77
C ARG A 214 11.52 18.98 -10.20
N LEU A 215 10.66 19.40 -9.26
CA LEU A 215 9.44 20.14 -9.52
C LEU A 215 9.72 21.51 -10.14
N GLU A 216 10.71 22.26 -9.60
CA GLU A 216 11.14 23.56 -10.13
C GLU A 216 11.66 23.44 -11.57
N ARG A 217 12.54 22.45 -11.84
CA ARG A 217 13.06 22.20 -13.20
C ARG A 217 11.95 21.79 -14.18
N ALA A 218 10.91 21.13 -13.70
CA ALA A 218 9.73 20.79 -14.50
C ALA A 218 8.76 21.96 -14.68
N GLY A 219 9.04 23.14 -14.11
CA GLY A 219 8.18 24.33 -14.20
C GLY A 219 6.88 24.20 -13.39
N ILE A 220 6.81 23.32 -12.41
CA ILE A 220 5.62 23.10 -11.59
C ILE A 220 5.62 24.07 -10.42
N ARG A 221 4.56 24.89 -10.32
CA ARG A 221 4.39 25.83 -9.20
C ARG A 221 3.87 25.09 -7.97
N VAL A 222 4.64 25.06 -6.89
CA VAL A 222 4.32 24.32 -5.66
C VAL A 222 3.83 25.27 -4.56
N PHE A 223 2.71 24.92 -3.93
CA PHE A 223 2.15 25.58 -2.75
C PHE A 223 2.22 24.60 -1.57
N THR A 224 3.23 24.75 -0.73
CA THR A 224 3.38 24.01 0.53
C THR A 224 2.67 24.70 1.68
N ASN A 225 2.48 24.02 2.81
CA ASN A 225 1.69 24.52 3.95
C ASN A 225 0.33 25.05 3.51
N SER A 226 -0.31 24.42 2.53
CA SER A 226 -1.45 24.97 1.82
C SER A 226 -2.63 24.01 1.80
N LEU A 227 -3.80 24.56 2.00
CA LEU A 227 -5.08 23.84 1.96
C LEU A 227 -5.84 24.25 0.70
N ALA A 228 -6.32 23.25 -0.03
CA ALA A 228 -7.15 23.48 -1.20
C ALA A 228 -8.64 23.49 -0.83
N LYS A 229 -9.39 24.41 -1.42
CA LYS A 229 -10.86 24.37 -1.49
C LYS A 229 -11.29 24.43 -2.95
N VAL A 230 -12.25 23.61 -3.31
CA VAL A 230 -12.82 23.56 -4.67
C VAL A 230 -14.29 23.98 -4.60
N PRO A 231 -14.58 25.31 -4.66
CA PRO A 231 -15.92 25.81 -4.50
C PRO A 231 -16.83 25.51 -5.71
N ALA A 232 -16.25 25.34 -6.88
CA ALA A 232 -16.93 24.98 -8.12
C ALA A 232 -15.97 24.26 -9.06
N ALA A 233 -16.49 23.66 -10.14
CA ALA A 233 -15.67 23.08 -11.19
C ALA A 233 -14.68 24.11 -11.74
N ARG A 234 -13.42 23.70 -11.94
CA ARG A 234 -12.33 24.52 -12.50
C ARG A 234 -11.89 25.72 -11.64
N ARG A 235 -12.38 25.86 -10.40
CA ARG A 235 -11.96 26.91 -9.46
C ARG A 235 -11.28 26.29 -8.25
N LEU A 236 -10.07 26.75 -7.97
CA LEU A 236 -9.23 26.28 -6.86
C LEU A 236 -8.83 27.47 -5.99
N LEU A 237 -9.24 27.47 -4.73
CA LEU A 237 -8.83 28.44 -3.72
C LEU A 237 -7.77 27.82 -2.80
N ILE A 238 -6.62 28.47 -2.70
CA ILE A 238 -5.46 28.02 -1.91
C ILE A 238 -5.36 28.90 -0.66
N GLN A 239 -5.38 28.26 0.50
CA GLN A 239 -5.31 28.90 1.81
C GLN A 239 -4.05 28.47 2.58
N PRO A 240 -3.43 29.33 3.42
CA PRO A 240 -3.90 30.65 3.85
C PRO A 240 -3.59 31.78 2.85
N GLN A 241 -2.88 31.54 1.76
CA GLN A 241 -2.34 32.54 0.85
C GLN A 241 -3.44 33.35 0.13
N GLY A 242 -4.68 32.86 0.11
CA GLY A 242 -5.79 33.50 -0.57
C GLY A 242 -5.67 33.52 -2.10
N VAL A 243 -4.82 32.66 -2.67
CA VAL A 243 -4.63 32.57 -4.12
C VAL A 243 -5.81 31.84 -4.73
N GLU A 244 -6.43 32.40 -5.72
CA GLU A 244 -7.47 31.79 -6.53
C GLU A 244 -6.92 31.47 -7.92
N LEU A 245 -7.08 30.20 -8.33
CA LEU A 245 -6.72 29.72 -9.66
C LEU A 245 -8.00 29.33 -10.38
N GLU A 246 -8.22 29.97 -11.52
CA GLU A 246 -9.35 29.72 -12.40
C GLU A 246 -8.96 28.87 -13.61
N ASP A 247 -9.96 28.33 -14.27
CA ASP A 247 -9.79 27.49 -15.49
C ASP A 247 -8.87 26.28 -15.32
N GLN A 248 -8.76 25.79 -14.07
CA GLN A 248 -7.94 24.62 -13.76
C GLN A 248 -8.69 23.33 -14.02
N ARG A 249 -8.06 22.38 -14.72
CA ARG A 249 -8.38 20.98 -14.52
C ARG A 249 -7.78 20.56 -13.18
N ILE A 250 -8.55 19.94 -12.30
CA ILE A 250 -8.10 19.63 -10.93
C ILE A 250 -8.06 18.13 -10.75
N VAL A 251 -6.92 17.62 -10.31
CA VAL A 251 -6.70 16.24 -9.93
C VAL A 251 -6.34 16.17 -8.46
N ALA A 252 -7.04 15.35 -7.70
CA ALA A 252 -6.78 15.17 -6.28
C ALA A 252 -6.47 13.73 -5.94
N MET A 253 -5.65 13.53 -4.89
CA MET A 253 -5.53 12.23 -4.24
C MET A 253 -6.78 11.94 -3.42
N PRO A 254 -7.21 10.68 -3.31
CA PRO A 254 -8.24 10.28 -2.36
C PRO A 254 -7.73 10.39 -0.92
N ARG A 255 -8.63 10.58 0.04
CA ARG A 255 -8.36 10.26 1.44
C ARG A 255 -8.42 8.76 1.65
N ILE A 256 -7.65 8.27 2.59
CA ILE A 256 -7.62 6.85 2.96
C ILE A 256 -8.39 6.69 4.27
N ALA A 257 -9.37 5.80 4.29
CA ALA A 257 -10.18 5.48 5.47
C ALA A 257 -10.06 3.98 5.79
N GLY A 258 -9.90 3.67 7.07
CA GLY A 258 -9.88 2.29 7.54
C GLY A 258 -11.23 1.59 7.36
N PRO A 259 -11.24 0.26 7.31
CA PRO A 259 -12.46 -0.51 7.04
C PRO A 259 -13.45 -0.58 8.22
N ALA A 260 -13.06 -0.17 9.44
CA ALA A 260 -13.89 -0.22 10.65
C ALA A 260 -14.50 -1.62 10.88
N ILE A 261 -13.66 -2.64 11.03
CA ILE A 261 -14.07 -4.04 11.13
C ILE A 261 -14.83 -4.30 12.43
N ARG A 262 -16.07 -4.77 12.35
CA ARG A 262 -16.89 -5.13 13.51
C ARG A 262 -16.21 -6.26 14.30
N GLY A 263 -16.19 -6.13 15.63
CA GLY A 263 -15.57 -7.08 16.56
C GLY A 263 -14.09 -6.80 16.85
N LEU A 264 -13.47 -5.89 16.11
CA LEU A 264 -12.11 -5.44 16.39
C LEU A 264 -12.10 -3.98 16.91
N PRO A 265 -11.13 -3.60 17.74
CA PRO A 265 -11.04 -2.23 18.23
C PRO A 265 -10.83 -1.25 17.09
N GLY A 266 -11.67 -0.24 16.98
CA GLY A 266 -11.49 0.86 16.03
C GLY A 266 -10.39 1.81 16.52
N GLY A 267 -9.42 2.11 15.65
CA GLY A 267 -8.37 3.11 15.92
C GLY A 267 -8.80 4.50 15.48
N GLY A 268 -9.28 5.33 16.39
CA GLY A 268 -9.56 6.75 16.16
C GLY A 268 -10.66 7.05 15.14
N ALA A 269 -10.69 8.30 14.65
CA ALA A 269 -11.75 8.85 13.78
C ALA A 269 -11.80 8.24 12.36
N HIS A 270 -10.79 7.49 11.97
CA HIS A 270 -10.67 7.00 10.58
C HIS A 270 -10.88 5.49 10.42
N GLY A 271 -11.22 4.75 11.50
CA GLY A 271 -11.56 3.32 11.42
C GLY A 271 -10.40 2.36 11.15
N PHE A 272 -9.15 2.78 11.35
CA PHE A 272 -7.98 1.92 11.27
C PHE A 272 -7.82 1.05 12.53
N LEU A 273 -7.14 -0.09 12.42
CA LEU A 273 -6.84 -0.96 13.55
C LEU A 273 -5.59 -0.48 14.30
N PRO A 274 -5.65 -0.28 15.63
CA PRO A 274 -4.45 -0.02 16.43
C PRO A 274 -3.53 -1.23 16.39
N ILE A 275 -2.22 -1.00 16.36
CA ILE A 275 -1.21 -2.05 16.40
C ILE A 275 -0.12 -1.73 17.43
N ASP A 276 0.44 -2.77 18.00
CA ASP A 276 1.65 -2.67 18.83
C ASP A 276 2.92 -2.83 17.97
N LYS A 277 4.07 -2.88 18.63
CA LYS A 277 5.39 -3.05 17.96
C LYS A 277 5.58 -4.38 17.21
N HIS A 278 4.74 -5.36 17.43
CA HIS A 278 4.71 -6.64 16.70
C HIS A 278 3.51 -6.75 15.76
N CYS A 279 2.86 -5.62 15.49
CA CYS A 279 1.64 -5.51 14.69
C CYS A 279 0.45 -6.28 15.27
N ALA A 280 0.46 -6.65 16.56
CA ALA A 280 -0.68 -7.23 17.23
C ALA A 280 -1.72 -6.15 17.57
N VAL A 281 -3.02 -6.51 17.41
CA VAL A 281 -4.14 -5.63 17.71
C VAL A 281 -4.44 -5.73 19.22
N PRO A 282 -4.32 -4.63 19.99
CA PRO A 282 -4.58 -4.64 21.44
C PRO A 282 -5.99 -5.10 21.78
N GLY A 283 -6.15 -5.82 22.90
CA GLY A 283 -7.46 -6.28 23.38
C GLY A 283 -7.98 -7.56 22.69
N THR A 284 -7.20 -8.22 21.85
CA THR A 284 -7.60 -9.47 21.14
C THR A 284 -6.86 -10.72 21.62
N GLY A 285 -6.39 -10.71 22.87
CA GLY A 285 -5.64 -11.85 23.45
C GLY A 285 -4.31 -12.16 22.76
N GLY A 286 -3.75 -11.21 21.99
CA GLY A 286 -2.50 -11.38 21.24
C GLY A 286 -2.60 -12.37 20.08
N ARG A 287 -3.81 -12.60 19.56
CA ARG A 287 -4.10 -13.56 18.49
C ARG A 287 -4.50 -12.90 17.16
N VAL A 288 -4.79 -11.61 17.16
CA VAL A 288 -5.12 -10.84 15.96
C VAL A 288 -4.00 -9.86 15.68
N PHE A 289 -3.56 -9.84 14.44
CA PHE A 289 -2.52 -8.96 13.92
C PHE A 289 -3.08 -8.14 12.74
N ALA A 290 -2.52 -6.95 12.49
CA ALA A 290 -2.92 -6.14 11.36
C ALA A 290 -1.69 -5.60 10.61
N ALA A 291 -1.72 -5.66 9.28
CA ALA A 291 -0.63 -5.20 8.43
C ALA A 291 -1.13 -4.45 7.18
N GLY A 292 -0.36 -3.48 6.72
CA GLY A 292 -0.69 -2.63 5.58
C GLY A 292 -1.64 -1.49 5.95
N ASP A 293 -2.39 -1.02 4.96
CA ASP A 293 -3.18 0.22 5.11
C ASP A 293 -4.32 0.12 6.13
N VAL A 294 -4.74 -1.08 6.51
CA VAL A 294 -5.72 -1.29 7.59
C VAL A 294 -5.19 -0.87 8.96
N ALA A 295 -3.87 -0.94 9.18
CA ALA A 295 -3.23 -0.60 10.44
C ALA A 295 -3.23 0.92 10.70
N ASN A 296 -3.40 1.33 11.95
CA ASN A 296 -3.31 2.74 12.35
C ASN A 296 -1.85 3.20 12.41
N TYR A 297 -1.27 3.38 11.23
CA TYR A 297 0.06 3.93 11.05
C TYR A 297 -0.02 5.17 10.14
N PRO A 298 0.71 6.26 10.43
CA PRO A 298 0.51 7.54 9.74
C PRO A 298 0.84 7.48 8.24
N ILE A 299 1.75 6.61 7.83
CA ILE A 299 2.20 6.50 6.44
C ILE A 299 1.58 5.25 5.81
N LYS A 300 0.78 5.44 4.76
CA LYS A 300 0.11 4.38 4.01
C LYS A 300 0.95 4.02 2.78
N HIS A 301 1.79 2.99 2.91
CA HIS A 301 2.77 2.63 1.90
C HIS A 301 2.95 1.11 1.80
N GLY A 302 2.97 0.57 0.58
CA GLY A 302 3.05 -0.87 0.35
C GLY A 302 4.27 -1.55 0.98
N GLY A 303 5.45 -0.91 0.93
CA GLY A 303 6.66 -1.44 1.55
C GLY A 303 6.62 -1.44 3.09
N LEU A 304 5.95 -0.46 3.70
CA LEU A 304 5.69 -0.49 5.14
C LEU A 304 4.67 -1.58 5.49
N GLY A 305 3.66 -1.76 4.63
CA GLY A 305 2.70 -2.86 4.78
C GLY A 305 3.36 -4.24 4.74
N ALA A 306 4.35 -4.44 3.87
CA ALA A 306 5.16 -5.65 3.82
C ALA A 306 5.96 -5.85 5.12
N GLN A 307 6.67 -4.82 5.59
CA GLN A 307 7.44 -4.88 6.84
C GLN A 307 6.55 -5.14 8.08
N MET A 308 5.31 -4.59 8.12
CA MET A 308 4.32 -4.92 9.15
C MET A 308 3.93 -6.41 9.07
N ALA A 309 3.74 -6.92 7.86
CA ALA A 309 3.39 -8.33 7.65
C ALA A 309 4.53 -9.26 8.07
N ASP A 310 5.79 -8.88 7.84
CA ASP A 310 6.98 -9.61 8.33
C ASP A 310 7.00 -9.70 9.85
N ALA A 311 6.77 -8.58 10.54
CA ALA A 311 6.73 -8.55 12.01
C ALA A 311 5.55 -9.37 12.56
N ALA A 312 4.38 -9.27 11.94
CA ALA A 312 3.19 -10.06 12.30
C ALA A 312 3.42 -11.56 12.07
N ALA A 313 3.95 -11.95 10.91
CA ALA A 313 4.26 -13.35 10.58
C ALA A 313 5.28 -13.95 11.55
N ALA A 314 6.31 -13.19 11.93
CA ALA A 314 7.27 -13.64 12.95
C ALA A 314 6.61 -13.83 14.33
N ALA A 315 5.72 -12.94 14.74
CA ALA A 315 4.98 -13.07 15.99
C ALA A 315 4.02 -14.27 15.97
N ILE A 316 3.35 -14.52 14.85
CA ILE A 316 2.50 -15.69 14.63
C ILE A 316 3.35 -16.98 14.67
N ALA A 317 4.53 -16.99 14.06
CA ALA A 317 5.44 -18.14 14.11
C ALA A 317 5.92 -18.46 15.53
N VAL A 318 6.10 -17.45 16.38
CA VAL A 318 6.37 -17.66 17.82
C VAL A 318 5.17 -18.27 18.53
N LEU A 319 3.94 -17.80 18.25
CA LEU A 319 2.71 -18.39 18.80
C LEU A 319 2.52 -19.86 18.39
N ALA A 320 2.94 -20.20 17.19
CA ALA A 320 2.92 -21.59 16.68
C ALA A 320 4.07 -22.45 17.21
N GLY A 321 4.99 -21.88 17.99
CA GLY A 321 6.16 -22.60 18.53
C GLY A 321 7.26 -22.87 17.50
N ALA A 322 7.19 -22.25 16.31
CA ALA A 322 8.16 -22.42 15.23
C ALA A 322 9.36 -21.48 15.35
N GLN A 323 9.24 -20.41 16.13
CA GLN A 323 10.29 -19.43 16.39
C GLN A 323 10.35 -19.11 17.89
N GLU A 324 11.52 -18.74 18.39
CA GLU A 324 11.71 -18.35 19.80
C GLU A 324 11.42 -16.87 20.04
N ARG A 325 11.64 -16.02 19.06
CA ARG A 325 11.53 -14.55 19.14
C ARG A 325 10.99 -13.95 17.86
N ALA A 326 10.22 -12.87 18.01
CA ALA A 326 9.77 -12.04 16.89
C ALA A 326 10.45 -10.68 16.95
N PRO A 327 11.05 -10.18 15.86
CA PRO A 327 11.54 -8.81 15.78
C PRO A 327 10.36 -7.84 15.86
N ALA A 328 10.61 -6.67 16.43
CA ALA A 328 9.65 -5.58 16.38
C ALA A 328 9.61 -4.97 14.96
N PHE A 329 8.47 -4.44 14.57
CA PHE A 329 8.34 -3.61 13.39
C PHE A 329 9.24 -2.38 13.51
N ASN A 330 10.20 -2.26 12.61
CA ASN A 330 11.15 -1.16 12.53
C ASN A 330 11.03 -0.53 11.13
N PRO A 331 10.24 0.54 10.96
CA PRO A 331 9.86 1.04 9.65
C PRO A 331 11.04 1.67 8.91
N VAL A 332 11.16 1.31 7.63
CA VAL A 332 12.03 1.96 6.66
C VAL A 332 11.18 2.36 5.46
N ILE A 333 11.03 3.64 5.22
CA ILE A 333 10.31 4.14 4.05
C ILE A 333 11.25 4.06 2.86
N ARG A 334 10.92 3.25 1.86
CA ARG A 334 11.68 3.16 0.61
C ARG A 334 10.75 3.52 -0.54
N GLY A 335 11.17 4.46 -1.38
CA GLY A 335 10.36 4.97 -2.48
C GLY A 335 11.13 5.04 -3.78
N LYS A 336 10.45 4.75 -4.88
CA LYS A 336 10.88 5.04 -6.24
C LYS A 336 9.92 6.07 -6.81
N LEU A 337 10.39 7.32 -6.95
CA LEU A 337 9.63 8.40 -7.56
C LEU A 337 9.80 8.32 -9.09
N LEU A 338 8.70 8.10 -9.79
CA LEU A 338 8.65 8.09 -11.24
C LEU A 338 8.50 9.53 -11.75
N THR A 339 9.34 9.93 -12.69
CA THR A 339 9.37 11.30 -13.24
C THR A 339 8.96 11.38 -14.71
N GLY A 340 8.78 10.22 -15.34
CA GLY A 340 8.65 10.10 -16.80
C GLY A 340 10.00 10.05 -17.53
N ALA A 341 11.09 10.38 -16.83
CA ALA A 341 12.49 10.20 -17.23
C ALA A 341 13.19 9.34 -16.17
N ASP A 342 14.43 9.68 -15.77
CA ASP A 342 15.18 8.94 -14.77
C ASP A 342 14.49 9.00 -13.40
N PRO A 343 14.18 7.85 -12.78
CA PRO A 343 13.53 7.81 -11.48
C PRO A 343 14.46 8.31 -10.38
N VAL A 344 13.88 8.64 -9.21
CA VAL A 344 14.64 8.96 -8.00
C VAL A 344 14.35 7.88 -6.96
N TYR A 345 15.38 7.25 -6.43
CA TYR A 345 15.26 6.28 -5.35
C TYR A 345 15.51 6.97 -4.01
N MET A 346 14.69 6.67 -3.03
CA MET A 346 14.65 7.36 -1.75
C MET A 346 14.52 6.35 -0.62
N SER A 347 15.28 6.56 0.45
CA SER A 347 15.14 5.81 1.70
C SER A 347 15.05 6.78 2.87
N ALA A 348 14.20 6.48 3.84
CA ALA A 348 14.09 7.26 5.06
C ALA A 348 13.88 6.35 6.28
N HIS A 349 14.62 6.63 7.34
CA HIS A 349 14.53 5.97 8.63
C HIS A 349 14.05 6.98 9.68
N PRO A 350 13.02 6.69 10.48
CA PRO A 350 12.66 7.55 11.59
C PRO A 350 13.75 7.52 12.65
N VAL A 351 14.24 8.71 13.04
CA VAL A 351 15.20 8.93 14.14
C VAL A 351 14.52 9.78 15.20
N GLY A 352 13.72 9.15 16.07
CA GLY A 352 12.90 9.83 17.06
C GLY A 352 11.48 10.13 16.56
N ALA A 353 10.77 11.05 17.24
CA ALA A 353 9.35 11.26 17.02
C ALA A 353 9.01 12.06 15.75
N GLU A 354 9.91 12.94 15.28
CA GLU A 354 9.62 13.89 14.20
C GLU A 354 10.77 14.07 13.19
N SER A 355 11.86 13.29 13.29
CA SER A 355 12.98 13.40 12.38
C SER A 355 13.24 12.12 11.61
N PHE A 356 13.73 12.27 10.39
CA PHE A 356 14.09 11.16 9.50
C PHE A 356 15.52 11.36 9.01
N GLU A 357 16.32 10.32 9.08
CA GLU A 357 17.53 10.23 8.25
C GLU A 357 17.11 9.75 6.88
N SER A 358 17.48 10.50 5.85
CA SER A 358 17.08 10.20 4.48
C SER A 358 18.27 10.16 3.54
N GLU A 359 18.18 9.27 2.57
CA GLU A 359 19.15 9.09 1.50
C GLU A 359 18.45 9.10 0.15
N VAL A 360 19.16 9.61 -0.84
CA VAL A 360 18.70 9.63 -2.24
C VAL A 360 19.76 8.94 -3.09
N PHE A 361 19.28 8.11 -4.04
CA PHE A 361 20.14 7.31 -4.91
C PHE A 361 19.73 7.52 -6.36
N GLU A 362 20.70 7.49 -7.27
CA GLU A 362 20.49 7.53 -8.72
C GLU A 362 20.18 6.15 -9.31
N GLU A 363 20.67 5.09 -8.63
CA GLU A 363 20.41 3.69 -8.97
C GLU A 363 19.64 2.99 -7.83
N PRO A 364 18.91 1.88 -8.10
CA PRO A 364 18.17 1.18 -7.07
C PRO A 364 19.11 0.61 -5.99
N PRO A 365 19.00 1.05 -4.72
CA PRO A 365 19.84 0.54 -3.63
C PRO A 365 19.32 -0.81 -3.06
N TRP A 366 18.34 -1.42 -3.68
CA TRP A 366 17.78 -2.74 -3.33
C TRP A 366 17.81 -3.69 -4.52
N PRO A 367 17.79 -5.02 -4.29
CA PRO A 367 18.10 -6.04 -5.32
C PRO A 367 17.20 -6.04 -6.56
N ALA A 368 15.94 -5.60 -6.44
CA ALA A 368 15.00 -5.52 -7.54
C ALA A 368 14.61 -4.07 -7.78
N ASP A 369 14.48 -3.65 -9.05
CA ASP A 369 14.01 -2.31 -9.42
C ASP A 369 12.48 -2.17 -9.22
N ASP A 370 12.00 -2.53 -8.04
CA ASP A 370 10.59 -2.47 -7.67
C ASP A 370 10.26 -1.21 -6.87
N LYS A 371 8.99 -0.77 -6.97
CA LYS A 371 8.47 0.35 -6.14
C LYS A 371 8.16 -0.07 -4.71
N VAL A 372 7.96 -1.36 -4.46
CA VAL A 372 7.72 -1.92 -3.14
C VAL A 372 8.87 -2.85 -2.81
N VAL A 373 9.64 -2.47 -1.80
CA VAL A 373 10.69 -3.32 -1.26
C VAL A 373 10.07 -4.22 -0.20
N ALA A 374 9.98 -5.50 -0.49
CA ALA A 374 9.43 -6.55 0.34
C ALA A 374 10.41 -7.73 0.38
N GLU A 375 10.53 -8.41 1.51
CA GLU A 375 11.58 -9.43 1.72
C GLU A 375 11.29 -10.70 0.94
N GLU A 376 10.03 -11.15 0.94
CA GLU A 376 9.59 -12.38 0.27
C GLU A 376 8.87 -12.09 -1.05
N LEU A 377 7.96 -11.11 -1.06
CA LEU A 377 7.12 -10.80 -2.22
C LEU A 377 7.95 -10.33 -3.42
N GLY A 378 8.94 -9.47 -3.22
CA GLY A 378 9.75 -8.96 -4.32
C GLY A 378 10.44 -10.07 -5.12
N PRO A 379 11.28 -10.93 -4.49
CA PRO A 379 11.89 -12.07 -5.16
C PRO A 379 10.87 -13.06 -5.73
N TYR A 380 9.74 -13.29 -5.04
CA TYR A 380 8.69 -14.18 -5.53
C TYR A 380 8.07 -13.66 -6.84
N LEU A 381 7.71 -12.38 -6.92
CA LEU A 381 7.13 -11.79 -8.13
C LEU A 381 8.13 -11.75 -9.29
N ALA A 382 9.41 -11.51 -9.01
CA ALA A 382 10.47 -11.56 -10.03
C ALA A 382 10.54 -12.96 -10.67
N SER A 383 10.53 -14.03 -9.87
CA SER A 383 10.53 -15.42 -10.36
C SER A 383 9.26 -15.76 -11.16
N PHE A 384 8.15 -15.14 -10.82
CA PHE A 384 6.87 -15.32 -11.52
C PHE A 384 6.91 -14.72 -12.93
N ASP A 385 7.49 -13.52 -13.06
CA ASP A 385 7.61 -12.80 -14.35
C ASP A 385 8.60 -13.52 -15.28
N GLU A 386 9.71 -14.06 -14.75
CA GLU A 386 10.68 -14.88 -15.53
C GLU A 386 10.04 -16.13 -16.12
N ALA A 387 9.25 -16.86 -15.32
CA ALA A 387 8.54 -18.06 -15.76
C ALA A 387 7.50 -17.75 -16.85
N GLY A 388 6.82 -16.59 -16.78
CA GLY A 388 5.89 -16.12 -17.82
C GLY A 388 6.58 -15.81 -19.13
N THR A 389 7.76 -15.20 -19.07
CA THR A 389 8.56 -14.84 -20.26
C THR A 389 9.15 -16.09 -20.94
N ALA A 390 9.51 -17.12 -20.19
CA ALA A 390 10.02 -18.39 -20.71
C ALA A 390 8.92 -19.22 -21.41
N ALA A 391 7.67 -19.12 -20.98
CA ALA A 391 6.54 -19.82 -21.58
C ALA A 391 6.03 -19.18 -22.88
N THR A 392 6.49 -17.96 -23.20
CA THR A 392 6.05 -17.18 -24.40
C THR A 392 7.12 -17.20 -25.51
N ARG A 393 8.27 -17.81 -25.26
CA ARG A 393 9.35 -18.09 -26.23
C ARG A 393 9.30 -19.54 -26.70
#